data_dc30c94c02c89511101fbc244ab8cfbf
#
_entry.id   dc30c94c02c89511101fbc244ab8cfbf
#
_cell.length_a   1.000
_cell.length_b   1.000
_cell.length_c   1.000
_cell.angle_alpha   90.00
_cell.angle_beta   90.00
_cell.angle_gamma   90.00
#
_symmetry.space_group_name_H-M   'P 1'
#
loop_
_entity.id
_entity.type
_entity.pdbx_description
1 polymer ?
#
loop_
_entity_poly.entity_id
_entity_poly.type
_entity_poly.pdbx_seq_one_letter_code
_entity_poly.pdbx_strand_id
1 'polypeptide(L)'
;MKPNKLAGVFLLLAVGVMALALLAPAQEKKPQLYFVEDYVIKLSMVPQFEAAFKEVMATVWKPYDWPWPLKTYATEDFHYYFLYPFENLAEIDKAFATFNGILGKFGEQKWDALNRKMGDATDYYKQGTVTFSPELSYIPDKPQLKPEEEKFVYWGFCYVMPGREKEFEAQFKKIVALFKAKKVTHGFNSWIGGIGTEAPLYFYSELAKSAADFFLTSEKVMKIVDPEVTELWNKTLALMRKYEYKTGSVRPDLSYMPAAKAK
;
A
#
# COMPACT_ATOMS: atom_id res chain seq x y z
N MET A 1 -8.54 49.57 -38.07
CA MET A 1 -7.76 48.77 -37.12
C MET A 1 -7.93 47.29 -37.47
N LYS A 2 -6.86 46.61 -37.88
CA LYS A 2 -6.91 45.17 -38.25
C LYS A 2 -6.75 44.30 -36.98
N PRO A 3 -7.55 43.25 -36.76
CA PRO A 3 -7.44 42.41 -35.56
C PRO A 3 -6.15 41.54 -35.65
N ASN A 4 -5.47 41.46 -34.52
CA ASN A 4 -4.19 40.77 -34.34
C ASN A 4 -4.31 39.27 -34.61
N LYS A 5 -3.69 38.79 -35.69
CA LYS A 5 -3.56 37.35 -36.03
C LYS A 5 -2.72 36.52 -35.04
N LEU A 6 -2.05 37.17 -34.08
CA LEU A 6 -1.26 36.48 -33.06
C LEU A 6 -2.06 35.84 -31.91
N ALA A 7 -3.26 36.39 -31.61
CA ALA A 7 -4.09 35.83 -30.54
C ALA A 7 -4.65 34.42 -30.85
N GLY A 8 -4.88 34.14 -32.15
CA GLY A 8 -5.43 32.83 -32.56
C GLY A 8 -4.41 31.68 -32.51
N VAL A 9 -3.11 31.97 -32.64
CA VAL A 9 -2.06 30.91 -32.63
C VAL A 9 -1.78 30.45 -31.20
N PHE A 10 -1.85 31.34 -30.23
CA PHE A 10 -1.65 30.94 -28.82
C PHE A 10 -2.82 30.11 -28.26
N LEU A 11 -4.03 30.33 -28.73
CA LEU A 11 -5.20 29.55 -28.28
C LEU A 11 -5.18 28.13 -28.84
N LEU A 12 -4.73 27.92 -30.08
CA LEU A 12 -4.59 26.60 -30.69
C LEU A 12 -3.43 25.78 -30.07
N LEU A 13 -2.34 26.42 -29.66
CA LEU A 13 -1.24 25.74 -28.94
C LEU A 13 -1.66 25.30 -27.53
N ALA A 14 -2.45 26.12 -26.82
CA ALA A 14 -2.92 25.75 -25.46
C ALA A 14 -3.91 24.59 -25.49
N VAL A 15 -4.77 24.49 -26.51
CA VAL A 15 -5.71 23.37 -26.67
C VAL A 15 -4.97 22.11 -27.11
N GLY A 16 -3.92 22.22 -27.92
CA GLY A 16 -3.09 21.08 -28.34
C GLY A 16 -2.30 20.48 -27.19
N VAL A 17 -1.80 21.28 -26.27
CA VAL A 17 -1.05 20.80 -25.09
C VAL A 17 -1.99 20.15 -24.06
N MET A 18 -3.22 20.65 -23.88
CA MET A 18 -4.22 19.98 -23.03
C MET A 18 -4.71 18.65 -23.62
N ALA A 19 -4.85 18.54 -24.95
CA ALA A 19 -5.26 17.30 -25.60
C ALA A 19 -4.17 16.22 -25.52
N LEU A 20 -2.89 16.59 -25.55
CA LEU A 20 -1.77 15.64 -25.38
C LEU A 20 -1.62 15.14 -23.93
N ALA A 21 -2.02 15.94 -22.93
CA ALA A 21 -2.01 15.50 -21.54
C ALA A 21 -3.11 14.45 -21.22
N LEU A 22 -4.19 14.41 -22.03
CA LEU A 22 -5.26 13.42 -21.91
C LEU A 22 -4.96 12.08 -22.59
N LEU A 23 -3.87 12.00 -23.37
CA LEU A 23 -3.42 10.80 -24.08
C LEU A 23 -2.14 10.19 -23.48
N ALA A 24 -1.67 10.66 -22.34
CA ALA A 24 -0.60 9.98 -21.62
C ALA A 24 -1.09 8.56 -21.29
N PRO A 25 -0.47 7.49 -21.85
CA PRO A 25 -0.85 6.13 -21.47
C PRO A 25 -0.72 6.03 -19.93
N ALA A 26 -1.70 5.39 -19.31
CA ALA A 26 -1.63 5.11 -17.87
C ALA A 26 -0.26 4.48 -17.62
N GLN A 27 0.59 5.16 -16.85
CA GLN A 27 1.95 4.73 -16.62
C GLN A 27 1.88 3.35 -15.98
N GLU A 28 2.35 2.31 -16.67
CA GLU A 28 2.36 0.96 -16.14
C GLU A 28 3.05 1.00 -14.78
N LYS A 29 2.33 0.63 -13.74
CA LYS A 29 2.92 0.55 -12.40
C LYS A 29 4.03 -0.50 -12.45
N LYS A 30 5.22 -0.12 -12.00
CA LYS A 30 6.36 -1.03 -11.89
C LYS A 30 6.30 -1.77 -10.55
N PRO A 31 6.93 -2.96 -10.45
CA PRO A 31 7.15 -3.59 -9.16
C PRO A 31 7.81 -2.59 -8.20
N GLN A 32 7.31 -2.54 -6.97
CA GLN A 32 7.80 -1.62 -5.95
C GLN A 32 8.12 -2.40 -4.69
N LEU A 33 9.37 -2.32 -4.22
CA LEU A 33 9.80 -2.89 -2.96
C LEU A 33 9.30 -2.03 -1.79
N TYR A 34 8.85 -2.69 -0.73
CA TYR A 34 8.52 -2.07 0.54
C TYR A 34 9.26 -2.77 1.67
N PHE A 35 9.81 -2.01 2.58
CA PHE A 35 10.12 -2.49 3.92
C PHE A 35 8.87 -2.35 4.76
N VAL A 36 8.54 -3.40 5.49
CA VAL A 36 7.33 -3.48 6.30
C VAL A 36 7.70 -3.74 7.75
N GLU A 37 7.15 -2.95 8.64
CA GLU A 37 7.14 -3.22 10.06
C GLU A 37 5.71 -3.56 10.48
N ASP A 38 5.55 -4.70 11.14
CA ASP A 38 4.28 -5.19 11.69
C ASP A 38 4.38 -5.17 13.22
N TYR A 39 3.81 -4.15 13.83
CA TYR A 39 3.74 -4.01 15.29
C TYR A 39 2.41 -4.57 15.79
N VAL A 40 2.49 -5.48 16.76
CA VAL A 40 1.32 -5.98 17.50
C VAL A 40 1.23 -5.22 18.82
N ILE A 41 0.12 -4.50 19.00
CA ILE A 41 -0.03 -3.57 20.12
C ILE A 41 -0.91 -4.20 21.20
N LYS A 42 -0.48 -4.04 22.46
CA LYS A 42 -1.30 -4.44 23.61
C LYS A 42 -2.62 -3.68 23.59
N LEU A 43 -3.74 -4.40 23.62
CA LEU A 43 -5.09 -3.84 23.49
C LEU A 43 -5.32 -2.60 24.35
N SER A 44 -4.94 -2.67 25.63
CA SER A 44 -5.13 -1.57 26.59
C SER A 44 -4.22 -0.36 26.36
N MET A 45 -3.22 -0.47 25.45
CA MET A 45 -2.19 0.54 25.24
C MET A 45 -2.19 1.13 23.81
N VAL A 46 -3.24 0.85 23.03
CA VAL A 46 -3.39 1.41 21.67
C VAL A 46 -3.30 2.95 21.66
N PRO A 47 -4.01 3.70 22.53
CA PRO A 47 -3.89 5.16 22.51
C PRO A 47 -2.48 5.66 22.86
N GLN A 48 -1.78 4.97 23.76
CA GLN A 48 -0.40 5.31 24.16
C GLN A 48 0.58 5.09 23.01
N PHE A 49 0.46 3.95 22.29
CA PHE A 49 1.27 3.67 21.11
C PHE A 49 1.07 4.73 20.05
N GLU A 50 -0.18 5.02 19.69
CA GLU A 50 -0.49 6.01 18.66
C GLU A 50 0.00 7.41 19.02
N ALA A 51 -0.13 7.81 20.29
CA ALA A 51 0.39 9.09 20.76
C ALA A 51 1.92 9.14 20.67
N ALA A 52 2.62 8.08 21.09
CA ALA A 52 4.07 8.00 21.02
C ALA A 52 4.56 8.00 19.55
N PHE A 53 3.89 7.29 18.66
CA PHE A 53 4.25 7.29 17.25
C PHE A 53 4.03 8.67 16.60
N LYS A 54 2.94 9.36 16.91
CA LYS A 54 2.70 10.76 16.49
C LYS A 54 3.79 11.69 17.03
N GLU A 55 4.26 11.46 18.25
CA GLU A 55 5.37 12.21 18.84
C GLU A 55 6.68 11.98 18.06
N VAL A 56 6.98 10.72 17.62
CA VAL A 56 8.13 10.43 16.74
C VAL A 56 8.03 11.22 15.44
N MET A 57 6.90 11.18 14.76
CA MET A 57 6.72 11.93 13.53
C MET A 57 6.92 13.44 13.70
N ALA A 58 6.39 13.99 14.80
CA ALA A 58 6.41 15.42 15.07
C ALA A 58 7.77 15.94 15.52
N THR A 59 8.51 15.14 16.31
CA THR A 59 9.74 15.59 16.97
C THR A 59 11.02 15.03 16.35
N VAL A 60 10.93 13.91 15.63
CA VAL A 60 12.09 13.26 14.98
C VAL A 60 12.03 13.40 13.47
N TRP A 61 10.94 12.99 12.83
CA TRP A 61 10.93 12.94 11.36
C TRP A 61 10.76 14.31 10.71
N LYS A 62 9.76 15.08 11.11
CA LYS A 62 9.52 16.40 10.52
C LYS A 62 10.66 17.39 10.73
N PRO A 63 11.22 17.57 11.96
CA PRO A 63 12.30 18.54 12.19
C PRO A 63 13.64 18.18 11.54
N TYR A 64 13.85 16.88 11.22
CA TYR A 64 15.08 16.39 10.62
C TYR A 64 14.92 15.94 9.17
N ASP A 65 13.82 16.35 8.51
CA ASP A 65 13.54 16.10 7.09
C ASP A 65 13.70 14.62 6.70
N TRP A 66 13.04 13.70 7.47
CA TRP A 66 13.01 12.30 7.12
C TRP A 66 12.56 12.13 5.67
N PRO A 67 13.37 11.52 4.77
CA PRO A 67 13.13 11.62 3.33
C PRO A 67 12.18 10.55 2.76
N TRP A 68 11.85 9.49 3.51
CA TRP A 68 11.00 8.41 3.01
C TRP A 68 9.56 8.57 3.47
N PRO A 69 8.60 8.38 2.56
CA PRO A 69 7.18 8.32 2.93
C PRO A 69 6.87 7.04 3.70
N LEU A 70 5.79 7.11 4.45
CA LEU A 70 5.24 5.99 5.19
C LEU A 70 3.73 5.92 4.95
N LYS A 71 3.21 4.74 4.59
CA LYS A 71 1.78 4.44 4.61
C LYS A 71 1.48 3.47 5.74
N THR A 72 0.49 3.80 6.55
CA THR A 72 0.14 3.03 7.76
C THR A 72 -1.26 2.46 7.65
N TYR A 73 -1.41 1.22 8.10
CA TYR A 73 -2.67 0.52 8.26
C TYR A 73 -2.76 -0.05 9.68
N ALA A 74 -3.97 -0.09 10.23
CA ALA A 74 -4.22 -0.76 11.51
C ALA A 74 -5.33 -1.78 11.33
N THR A 75 -5.15 -3.02 11.80
CA THR A 75 -6.13 -4.08 11.73
C THR A 75 -6.92 -4.23 13.04
N GLU A 76 -8.07 -4.89 12.98
CA GLU A 76 -8.95 -5.08 14.14
C GLU A 76 -8.33 -5.99 15.22
N ASP A 77 -7.32 -6.78 14.86
CA ASP A 77 -6.54 -7.61 15.76
C ASP A 77 -5.24 -6.92 16.25
N PHE A 78 -5.23 -5.57 16.21
CA PHE A 78 -4.20 -4.69 16.75
C PHE A 78 -2.82 -4.78 16.09
N HIS A 79 -2.74 -5.24 14.84
CA HIS A 79 -1.55 -5.10 14.03
C HIS A 79 -1.50 -3.70 13.41
N TYR A 80 -0.35 -3.06 13.47
CA TYR A 80 -0.03 -1.82 12.78
C TYR A 80 1.04 -2.07 11.75
N TYR A 81 0.65 -2.01 10.49
CA TYR A 81 1.56 -2.21 9.35
C TYR A 81 2.07 -0.87 8.87
N PHE A 82 3.38 -0.69 8.94
CA PHE A 82 4.11 0.46 8.45
C PHE A 82 4.85 0.10 7.18
N LEU A 83 4.46 0.69 6.05
CA LEU A 83 4.98 0.37 4.72
C LEU A 83 5.84 1.53 4.20
N TYR A 84 7.12 1.29 4.06
CA TYR A 84 8.10 2.24 3.51
C TYR A 84 8.49 1.80 2.11
N PRO A 85 8.20 2.57 1.03
CA PRO A 85 8.62 2.24 -0.32
C PRO A 85 10.11 2.53 -0.51
N PHE A 86 10.82 1.58 -1.11
CA PHE A 86 12.24 1.68 -1.46
C PHE A 86 12.48 1.22 -2.90
N GLU A 87 13.48 1.76 -3.57
CA GLU A 87 13.85 1.32 -4.92
C GLU A 87 14.50 -0.08 -4.91
N ASN A 88 15.30 -0.36 -3.88
CA ASN A 88 16.03 -1.62 -3.71
C ASN A 88 16.48 -1.81 -2.26
N LEU A 89 17.08 -2.97 -1.95
CA LEU A 89 17.54 -3.29 -0.61
C LEU A 89 18.64 -2.36 -0.08
N ALA A 90 19.53 -1.86 -0.95
CA ALA A 90 20.60 -0.94 -0.53
C ALA A 90 20.04 0.41 -0.05
N GLU A 91 18.86 0.80 -0.52
CA GLU A 91 18.21 2.01 -0.03
C GLU A 91 17.67 1.84 1.40
N ILE A 92 17.34 0.62 1.81
CA ILE A 92 16.97 0.30 3.20
C ILE A 92 18.17 0.54 4.13
N ASP A 93 19.36 0.09 3.76
CA ASP A 93 20.59 0.36 4.54
C ASP A 93 20.85 1.85 4.66
N LYS A 94 20.65 2.61 3.57
CA LYS A 94 20.76 4.07 3.58
C LYS A 94 19.73 4.72 4.50
N ALA A 95 18.51 4.19 4.56
CA ALA A 95 17.48 4.68 5.46
C ALA A 95 17.87 4.47 6.93
N PHE A 96 18.35 3.29 7.29
CA PHE A 96 18.86 3.02 8.64
C PHE A 96 20.04 3.92 9.02
N ALA A 97 21.01 4.10 8.10
CA ALA A 97 22.13 5.02 8.33
C ALA A 97 21.67 6.46 8.53
N THR A 98 20.71 6.92 7.73
CA THR A 98 20.11 8.25 7.85
C THR A 98 19.39 8.42 9.19
N PHE A 99 18.60 7.42 9.58
CA PHE A 99 17.89 7.42 10.87
C PHE A 99 18.85 7.53 12.05
N ASN A 100 19.92 6.71 12.05
CA ASN A 100 20.96 6.77 13.08
C ASN A 100 21.64 8.17 13.13
N GLY A 101 21.89 8.78 11.98
CA GLY A 101 22.38 10.15 11.93
C GLY A 101 21.42 11.20 12.50
N ILE A 102 20.11 11.00 12.32
CA ILE A 102 19.06 11.82 12.92
C ILE A 102 19.05 11.63 14.44
N LEU A 103 19.12 10.39 14.92
CA LEU A 103 19.12 10.07 16.36
C LEU A 103 20.31 10.70 17.09
N GLY A 104 21.50 10.71 16.45
CA GLY A 104 22.69 11.40 16.99
C GLY A 104 22.46 12.91 17.18
N LYS A 105 21.64 13.55 16.33
CA LYS A 105 21.28 14.98 16.46
C LYS A 105 20.13 15.21 17.43
N PHE A 106 19.15 14.32 17.46
CA PHE A 106 18.00 14.39 18.36
C PHE A 106 18.39 14.19 19.82
N GLY A 107 19.37 13.34 20.07
CA GLY A 107 19.92 12.98 21.37
C GLY A 107 19.42 11.63 21.87
N GLU A 108 20.38 10.76 22.17
CA GLU A 108 20.17 9.36 22.55
C GLU A 108 19.17 9.18 23.71
N GLN A 109 19.36 9.92 24.80
CA GLN A 109 18.48 9.84 25.97
C GLN A 109 17.01 10.21 25.65
N LYS A 110 16.82 11.21 24.77
CA LYS A 110 15.47 11.61 24.36
C LYS A 110 14.84 10.52 23.49
N TRP A 111 15.63 9.94 22.59
CA TRP A 111 15.19 8.84 21.76
C TRP A 111 14.81 7.61 22.60
N ASP A 112 15.66 7.22 23.55
CA ASP A 112 15.40 6.07 24.43
C ASP A 112 14.09 6.25 25.22
N ALA A 113 13.84 7.45 25.73
CA ALA A 113 12.58 7.75 26.42
C ALA A 113 11.36 7.62 25.51
N LEU A 114 11.47 8.10 24.25
CA LEU A 114 10.38 8.04 23.27
C LEU A 114 10.17 6.61 22.77
N ASN A 115 11.26 5.91 22.43
CA ASN A 115 11.23 4.53 21.97
C ASN A 115 10.68 3.59 23.06
N ARG A 116 10.97 3.85 24.33
CA ARG A 116 10.41 3.09 25.45
C ARG A 116 8.89 3.23 25.53
N LYS A 117 8.34 4.44 25.32
CA LYS A 117 6.87 4.64 25.28
C LYS A 117 6.20 3.75 24.24
N MET A 118 6.82 3.60 23.05
CA MET A 118 6.33 2.71 22.01
C MET A 118 6.52 1.24 22.41
N GLY A 119 7.70 0.89 22.93
CA GLY A 119 8.04 -0.47 23.33
C GLY A 119 7.14 -1.01 24.45
N ASP A 120 6.83 -0.18 25.46
CA ASP A 120 5.94 -0.57 26.56
C ASP A 120 4.53 -0.91 26.07
N ALA A 121 4.07 -0.26 25.00
CA ALA A 121 2.77 -0.49 24.38
C ALA A 121 2.77 -1.65 23.37
N THR A 122 3.94 -2.08 22.92
CA THR A 122 4.10 -3.14 21.91
C THR A 122 4.20 -4.51 22.60
N ASP A 123 3.50 -5.50 22.09
CA ASP A 123 3.67 -6.90 22.51
C ASP A 123 4.89 -7.51 21.81
N TYR A 124 4.90 -7.48 20.49
CA TYR A 124 6.05 -7.80 19.65
C TYR A 124 5.95 -7.07 18.31
N TYR A 125 7.03 -7.11 17.55
CA TYR A 125 7.02 -6.62 16.16
C TYR A 125 7.83 -7.54 15.25
N LYS A 126 7.50 -7.50 13.97
CA LYS A 126 8.20 -8.20 12.88
C LYS A 126 8.63 -7.19 11.84
N GLN A 127 9.73 -7.48 11.17
CA GLN A 127 10.22 -6.69 10.06
C GLN A 127 10.44 -7.58 8.85
N GLY A 128 10.18 -7.05 7.68
CA GLY A 128 10.37 -7.80 6.45
C GLY A 128 10.25 -6.95 5.21
N THR A 129 10.33 -7.61 4.07
CA THR A 129 10.14 -6.95 2.78
C THR A 129 8.97 -7.57 2.04
N VAL A 130 8.26 -6.75 1.28
CA VAL A 130 7.24 -7.19 0.33
C VAL A 130 7.40 -6.43 -0.97
N THR A 131 7.00 -7.05 -2.08
CA THR A 131 7.05 -6.41 -3.39
C THR A 131 5.64 -6.29 -3.94
N PHE A 132 5.21 -5.09 -4.27
CA PHE A 132 4.00 -4.86 -5.04
C PHE A 132 4.16 -5.48 -6.44
N SER A 133 3.19 -6.30 -6.84
CA SER A 133 3.17 -6.99 -8.15
C SER A 133 2.07 -6.43 -9.04
N PRO A 134 2.39 -5.57 -10.01
CA PRO A 134 1.41 -5.07 -10.97
C PRO A 134 0.75 -6.18 -11.78
N GLU A 135 1.49 -7.24 -12.11
CA GLU A 135 1.00 -8.35 -12.93
C GLU A 135 -0.07 -9.21 -12.22
N LEU A 136 -0.02 -9.24 -10.88
CA LEU A 136 -1.00 -9.94 -10.05
C LEU A 136 -2.06 -8.99 -9.50
N SER A 137 -2.00 -7.71 -9.83
CA SER A 137 -2.95 -6.68 -9.39
C SER A 137 -3.95 -6.37 -10.49
N TYR A 138 -5.16 -6.04 -10.11
CA TYR A 138 -6.14 -5.46 -11.00
C TYR A 138 -6.40 -4.01 -10.63
N ILE A 139 -6.04 -3.10 -11.52
CA ILE A 139 -6.24 -1.66 -11.36
C ILE A 139 -7.18 -1.23 -12.49
N PRO A 140 -8.43 -0.89 -12.18
CA PRO A 140 -9.39 -0.48 -13.19
C PRO A 140 -9.00 0.88 -13.81
N ASP A 141 -9.27 1.06 -15.11
CA ASP A 141 -9.03 2.32 -15.83
C ASP A 141 -9.76 3.51 -15.19
N LYS A 142 -10.93 3.24 -14.59
CA LYS A 142 -11.75 4.23 -13.88
C LYS A 142 -12.07 3.70 -12.48
N PRO A 143 -11.19 3.91 -11.50
CA PRO A 143 -11.47 3.49 -10.13
C PRO A 143 -12.66 4.28 -9.57
N GLN A 144 -13.54 3.59 -8.83
CA GLN A 144 -14.68 4.23 -8.16
C GLN A 144 -14.28 4.95 -6.88
N LEU A 145 -13.14 4.54 -6.28
CA LEU A 145 -12.65 5.06 -5.02
C LEU A 145 -11.54 6.08 -5.28
N LYS A 146 -11.67 7.26 -4.68
CA LYS A 146 -10.60 8.26 -4.66
C LYS A 146 -9.66 8.00 -3.48
N PRO A 147 -8.39 8.40 -3.55
CA PRO A 147 -7.42 8.16 -2.47
C PRO A 147 -7.86 8.69 -1.09
N GLU A 148 -8.55 9.84 -1.06
CA GLU A 148 -9.06 10.43 0.19
C GLU A 148 -10.27 9.68 0.79
N GLU A 149 -10.90 8.81 0.00
CA GLU A 149 -12.01 7.95 0.42
C GLU A 149 -11.56 6.58 0.92
N GLU A 150 -10.27 6.24 0.75
CA GLU A 150 -9.67 4.98 1.22
C GLU A 150 -9.59 4.98 2.75
N LYS A 151 -10.56 4.38 3.43
CA LYS A 151 -10.63 4.33 4.89
C LYS A 151 -10.58 2.92 5.45
N PHE A 152 -11.09 1.95 4.71
CA PHE A 152 -11.13 0.55 5.07
C PHE A 152 -10.20 -0.26 4.16
N VAL A 153 -9.59 -1.30 4.72
CA VAL A 153 -8.78 -2.27 3.97
C VAL A 153 -9.19 -3.69 4.33
N TYR A 154 -9.33 -4.52 3.30
CA TYR A 154 -9.39 -5.96 3.41
C TYR A 154 -8.09 -6.55 2.86
N TRP A 155 -7.47 -7.46 3.57
CA TRP A 155 -6.25 -8.16 3.18
C TRP A 155 -6.51 -9.66 3.16
N GLY A 156 -6.17 -10.33 2.06
CA GLY A 156 -6.19 -11.78 1.94
C GLY A 156 -4.77 -12.32 1.80
N PHE A 157 -4.33 -13.14 2.74
CA PHE A 157 -2.98 -13.73 2.79
C PHE A 157 -3.03 -15.17 2.28
N CYS A 158 -2.30 -15.43 1.20
CA CYS A 158 -2.23 -16.70 0.50
C CYS A 158 -0.87 -17.35 0.77
N TYR A 159 -0.80 -18.30 1.69
CA TYR A 159 0.40 -19.07 1.96
C TYR A 159 0.47 -20.25 0.98
N VAL A 160 1.26 -20.10 -0.07
CA VAL A 160 1.35 -21.07 -1.16
C VAL A 160 2.17 -22.28 -0.72
N MET A 161 1.88 -23.46 -1.27
CA MET A 161 2.71 -24.64 -1.08
C MET A 161 4.07 -24.43 -1.77
N PRO A 162 5.20 -24.69 -1.11
CA PRO A 162 6.52 -24.57 -1.73
C PRO A 162 6.61 -25.36 -3.04
N GLY A 163 7.17 -24.70 -4.08
CA GLY A 163 7.28 -25.27 -5.42
C GLY A 163 6.04 -25.08 -6.32
N ARG A 164 4.94 -24.51 -5.79
CA ARG A 164 3.72 -24.27 -6.56
C ARG A 164 3.50 -22.78 -6.91
N GLU A 165 4.51 -21.93 -6.71
CA GLU A 165 4.44 -20.48 -6.87
C GLU A 165 4.05 -20.09 -8.30
N LYS A 166 4.69 -20.71 -9.30
CA LYS A 166 4.41 -20.44 -10.72
C LYS A 166 2.97 -20.81 -11.12
N GLU A 167 2.46 -21.92 -10.57
CA GLU A 167 1.09 -22.34 -10.83
C GLU A 167 0.09 -21.38 -10.16
N PHE A 168 0.38 -20.97 -8.93
CA PHE A 168 -0.41 -19.98 -8.21
C PHE A 168 -0.48 -18.66 -8.99
N GLU A 169 0.66 -18.11 -9.41
CA GLU A 169 0.71 -16.89 -10.21
C GLU A 169 -0.06 -17.02 -11.51
N ALA A 170 0.06 -18.16 -12.20
CA ALA A 170 -0.67 -18.42 -13.44
C ALA A 170 -2.19 -18.44 -13.23
N GLN A 171 -2.69 -19.00 -12.10
CA GLN A 171 -4.11 -18.95 -11.78
C GLN A 171 -4.55 -17.53 -11.40
N PHE A 172 -3.75 -16.83 -10.59
CA PHE A 172 -4.05 -15.46 -10.17
C PHE A 172 -4.11 -14.49 -11.36
N LYS A 173 -3.19 -14.62 -12.33
CA LYS A 173 -3.23 -13.87 -13.61
C LYS A 173 -4.52 -14.10 -14.40
N LYS A 174 -5.13 -15.28 -14.32
CA LYS A 174 -6.44 -15.54 -14.97
C LYS A 174 -7.56 -14.76 -14.25
N ILE A 175 -7.51 -14.63 -12.93
CA ILE A 175 -8.45 -13.79 -12.18
C ILE A 175 -8.31 -12.33 -12.62
N VAL A 176 -7.08 -11.81 -12.71
CA VAL A 176 -6.80 -10.45 -13.22
C VAL A 176 -7.37 -10.27 -14.63
N ALA A 177 -7.14 -11.24 -15.52
CA ALA A 177 -7.64 -11.20 -16.90
C ALA A 177 -9.19 -11.22 -16.95
N LEU A 178 -9.84 -12.01 -16.09
CA LEU A 178 -11.30 -12.04 -15.99
C LEU A 178 -11.86 -10.67 -15.54
N PHE A 179 -11.29 -10.07 -14.50
CA PHE A 179 -11.70 -8.75 -14.01
C PHE A 179 -11.54 -7.69 -15.10
N LYS A 180 -10.44 -7.74 -15.84
CA LYS A 180 -10.19 -6.85 -16.98
C LYS A 180 -11.22 -7.05 -18.10
N ALA A 181 -11.49 -8.28 -18.49
CA ALA A 181 -12.45 -8.62 -19.54
C ALA A 181 -13.89 -8.18 -19.19
N LYS A 182 -14.28 -8.35 -17.93
CA LYS A 182 -15.59 -7.95 -17.41
C LYS A 182 -15.66 -6.46 -17.04
N LYS A 183 -14.55 -5.70 -17.18
CA LYS A 183 -14.43 -4.26 -16.87
C LYS A 183 -14.91 -3.92 -15.45
N VAL A 184 -14.51 -4.73 -14.49
CA VAL A 184 -14.85 -4.50 -13.08
C VAL A 184 -14.28 -3.14 -12.65
N THR A 185 -15.07 -2.36 -11.91
CA THR A 185 -14.66 -1.01 -11.49
C THR A 185 -13.99 -0.97 -10.11
N HIS A 186 -14.03 -2.08 -9.38
CA HIS A 186 -13.34 -2.27 -8.11
C HIS A 186 -12.05 -3.06 -8.35
N GLY A 187 -10.93 -2.54 -7.85
CA GLY A 187 -9.61 -3.15 -8.06
C GLY A 187 -9.03 -3.74 -6.78
N PHE A 188 -7.95 -4.49 -6.95
CA PHE A 188 -7.13 -4.99 -5.85
C PHE A 188 -5.65 -4.85 -6.17
N ASN A 189 -4.85 -4.64 -5.13
CA ASN A 189 -3.39 -4.64 -5.22
C ASN A 189 -2.87 -5.97 -4.70
N SER A 190 -1.87 -6.56 -5.37
CA SER A 190 -1.24 -7.81 -4.96
C SER A 190 0.23 -7.63 -4.66
N TRP A 191 0.71 -8.44 -3.74
CA TRP A 191 2.02 -8.33 -3.13
C TRP A 191 2.66 -9.71 -3.01
N ILE A 192 3.97 -9.74 -3.08
CA ILE A 192 4.78 -10.96 -2.90
C ILE A 192 5.65 -10.76 -1.66
N GLY A 193 5.56 -11.67 -0.72
CA GLY A 193 6.40 -11.69 0.48
C GLY A 193 7.87 -11.94 0.13
N GLY A 194 8.77 -11.23 0.81
CA GLY A 194 10.21 -11.35 0.68
C GLY A 194 10.89 -11.76 1.98
N ILE A 195 12.03 -11.14 2.28
CA ILE A 195 12.81 -11.40 3.49
C ILE A 195 11.95 -11.13 4.73
N GLY A 196 12.00 -12.02 5.72
CA GLY A 196 11.26 -11.86 6.98
C GLY A 196 9.80 -12.30 6.94
N THR A 197 9.28 -12.74 5.78
CA THR A 197 7.93 -13.29 5.67
C THR A 197 7.91 -14.81 5.73
N GLU A 198 6.75 -15.40 6.05
CA GLU A 198 6.53 -16.86 6.02
C GLU A 198 6.32 -17.32 4.57
N ALA A 199 7.43 -17.57 3.87
CA ALA A 199 7.43 -17.87 2.44
C ALA A 199 6.96 -19.30 2.11
N PRO A 200 6.40 -19.50 0.89
CA PRO A 200 5.98 -18.51 -0.11
C PRO A 200 4.69 -17.82 0.30
N LEU A 201 4.74 -16.50 0.43
CA LEU A 201 3.58 -15.67 0.77
C LEU A 201 3.21 -14.77 -0.40
N TYR A 202 1.94 -14.81 -0.78
CA TYR A 202 1.28 -13.83 -1.63
C TYR A 202 0.13 -13.22 -0.85
N PHE A 203 -0.17 -11.97 -1.05
CA PHE A 203 -1.35 -11.38 -0.45
C PHE A 203 -1.92 -10.28 -1.34
N TYR A 204 -3.18 -10.00 -1.17
CA TYR A 204 -3.84 -8.92 -1.88
C TYR A 204 -4.56 -8.00 -0.90
N SER A 205 -4.76 -6.77 -1.33
CA SER A 205 -5.49 -5.76 -0.57
C SER A 205 -6.56 -5.11 -1.43
N GLU A 206 -7.72 -4.94 -0.86
CA GLU A 206 -8.83 -4.18 -1.40
C GLU A 206 -9.15 -3.01 -0.48
N LEU A 207 -9.41 -1.84 -1.07
CA LEU A 207 -9.68 -0.61 -0.33
C LEU A 207 -11.14 -0.21 -0.52
N ALA A 208 -11.76 0.34 0.50
CA ALA A 208 -13.15 0.79 0.49
C ALA A 208 -13.35 2.03 1.39
N LYS A 209 -14.53 2.65 1.30
CA LYS A 209 -14.91 3.76 2.18
C LYS A 209 -15.20 3.30 3.61
N SER A 210 -15.68 2.07 3.76
CA SER A 210 -16.03 1.42 5.03
C SER A 210 -16.16 -0.08 4.84
N ALA A 211 -16.26 -0.86 5.92
CA ALA A 211 -16.56 -2.29 5.88
C ALA A 211 -17.88 -2.56 5.13
N ALA A 212 -18.94 -1.80 5.40
CA ALA A 212 -20.23 -1.95 4.71
C ALA A 212 -20.09 -1.70 3.19
N ASP A 213 -19.36 -0.66 2.78
CA ASP A 213 -19.10 -0.37 1.37
C ASP A 213 -18.30 -1.51 0.70
N PHE A 214 -17.33 -2.08 1.40
CA PHE A 214 -16.56 -3.24 0.92
C PHE A 214 -17.47 -4.43 0.62
N PHE A 215 -18.30 -4.87 1.57
CA PHE A 215 -19.16 -6.05 1.38
C PHE A 215 -20.22 -5.82 0.30
N LEU A 216 -20.84 -4.64 0.25
CA LEU A 216 -21.79 -4.28 -0.80
C LEU A 216 -21.14 -4.24 -2.19
N THR A 217 -19.91 -3.76 -2.27
CA THR A 217 -19.15 -3.70 -3.53
C THR A 217 -18.73 -5.10 -3.95
N SER A 218 -18.25 -5.94 -3.03
CA SER A 218 -17.88 -7.32 -3.29
C SER A 218 -19.08 -8.13 -3.82
N GLU A 219 -20.28 -7.95 -3.24
CA GLU A 219 -21.51 -8.59 -3.75
C GLU A 219 -21.80 -8.18 -5.21
N LYS A 220 -21.66 -6.89 -5.54
CA LYS A 220 -21.85 -6.40 -6.92
C LYS A 220 -20.80 -6.97 -7.88
N VAL A 221 -19.54 -7.03 -7.45
CA VAL A 221 -18.45 -7.61 -8.24
C VAL A 221 -18.71 -9.09 -8.50
N MET A 222 -19.09 -9.85 -7.47
CA MET A 222 -19.41 -11.28 -7.62
C MET A 222 -20.51 -11.51 -8.65
N LYS A 223 -21.57 -10.70 -8.68
CA LYS A 223 -22.63 -10.80 -9.70
C LYS A 223 -22.13 -10.61 -11.15
N ILE A 224 -20.97 -9.95 -11.32
CA ILE A 224 -20.37 -9.71 -12.64
C ILE A 224 -19.42 -10.85 -13.06
N VAL A 225 -18.68 -11.41 -12.10
CA VAL A 225 -17.56 -12.33 -12.39
C VAL A 225 -17.85 -13.79 -12.07
N ASP A 226 -18.91 -14.09 -11.31
CA ASP A 226 -19.33 -15.46 -11.01
C ASP A 226 -20.09 -16.08 -12.22
N PRO A 227 -20.03 -17.42 -12.43
CA PRO A 227 -19.28 -18.40 -11.64
C PRO A 227 -17.79 -18.54 -11.96
N GLU A 228 -17.28 -17.83 -12.98
CA GLU A 228 -15.91 -18.03 -13.48
C GLU A 228 -14.85 -17.73 -12.39
N VAL A 229 -15.05 -16.68 -11.60
CA VAL A 229 -14.11 -16.33 -10.52
C VAL A 229 -14.10 -17.37 -9.41
N THR A 230 -15.25 -17.94 -9.07
CA THR A 230 -15.37 -19.01 -8.06
C THR A 230 -14.60 -20.25 -8.50
N GLU A 231 -14.68 -20.64 -9.77
CA GLU A 231 -13.92 -21.77 -10.31
C GLU A 231 -12.40 -21.51 -10.27
N LEU A 232 -11.97 -20.32 -10.69
CA LEU A 232 -10.56 -19.93 -10.65
C LEU A 232 -10.04 -19.87 -9.21
N TRP A 233 -10.82 -19.31 -8.29
CA TRP A 233 -10.45 -19.21 -6.87
C TRP A 233 -10.30 -20.59 -6.23
N ASN A 234 -11.21 -21.53 -6.50
CA ASN A 234 -11.10 -22.91 -5.99
C ASN A 234 -9.81 -23.60 -6.49
N LYS A 235 -9.43 -23.38 -7.77
CA LYS A 235 -8.14 -23.86 -8.29
C LYS A 235 -6.95 -23.20 -7.60
N THR A 236 -7.09 -21.93 -7.25
CA THR A 236 -6.05 -21.17 -6.52
C THR A 236 -5.92 -21.66 -5.08
N LEU A 237 -7.04 -21.90 -4.38
CA LEU A 237 -7.08 -22.47 -3.03
C LEU A 237 -6.37 -23.82 -2.95
N ALA A 238 -6.51 -24.68 -3.97
CA ALA A 238 -5.85 -25.98 -4.04
C ALA A 238 -4.31 -25.91 -4.09
N LEU A 239 -3.74 -24.72 -4.33
CA LEU A 239 -2.29 -24.47 -4.36
C LEU A 239 -1.77 -23.87 -3.04
N MET A 240 -2.66 -23.58 -2.10
CA MET A 240 -2.34 -22.99 -0.81
C MET A 240 -2.32 -24.05 0.30
N ARG A 241 -1.43 -23.87 1.26
CA ARG A 241 -1.41 -24.61 2.53
C ARG A 241 -2.22 -23.91 3.61
N LYS A 242 -2.45 -22.58 3.45
CA LYS A 242 -3.18 -21.75 4.42
C LYS A 242 -3.71 -20.50 3.71
N TYR A 243 -4.87 -20.05 4.11
CA TYR A 243 -5.43 -18.76 3.74
C TYR A 243 -5.92 -18.05 5.01
N GLU A 244 -5.57 -16.77 5.12
CA GLU A 244 -6.02 -15.90 6.21
C GLU A 244 -6.51 -14.59 5.62
N TYR A 245 -7.38 -13.92 6.34
CA TYR A 245 -7.75 -12.55 6.00
C TYR A 245 -7.70 -11.66 7.24
N LYS A 246 -7.50 -10.38 7.01
CA LYS A 246 -7.59 -9.33 8.02
C LYS A 246 -8.37 -8.16 7.46
N THR A 247 -9.11 -7.50 8.34
CA THR A 247 -9.76 -6.23 8.05
C THR A 247 -9.17 -5.14 8.93
N GLY A 248 -9.30 -3.91 8.48
CA GLY A 248 -8.74 -2.79 9.22
C GLY A 248 -9.00 -1.44 8.56
N SER A 249 -8.25 -0.46 8.98
CA SER A 249 -8.36 0.91 8.51
C SER A 249 -7.05 1.45 7.95
N VAL A 250 -7.16 2.28 6.94
CA VAL A 250 -6.06 3.16 6.52
C VAL A 250 -5.89 4.25 7.58
N ARG A 251 -4.65 4.53 7.98
CA ARG A 251 -4.33 5.47 9.06
C ARG A 251 -3.52 6.68 8.53
N PRO A 252 -4.18 7.66 7.89
CA PRO A 252 -3.49 8.85 7.40
C PRO A 252 -2.86 9.67 8.53
N ASP A 253 -3.44 9.60 9.73
CA ASP A 253 -2.96 10.28 10.94
C ASP A 253 -1.68 9.67 11.53
N LEU A 254 -1.33 8.44 11.13
CA LEU A 254 -0.09 7.72 11.44
C LEU A 254 0.77 7.49 10.19
N SER A 255 0.43 8.11 9.07
CA SER A 255 1.21 8.07 7.84
C SER A 255 2.05 9.34 7.70
N TYR A 256 3.15 9.25 6.97
CA TYR A 256 4.07 10.38 6.80
C TYR A 256 4.38 10.60 5.32
N MET A 257 4.35 11.85 4.91
CA MET A 257 4.83 12.27 3.59
C MET A 257 5.88 13.35 3.79
N PRO A 258 7.09 13.15 3.26
CA PRO A 258 8.13 14.18 3.27
C PRO A 258 7.63 15.46 2.60
N ALA A 259 8.09 16.61 3.08
CA ALA A 259 7.85 17.86 2.38
C ALA A 259 8.43 17.76 0.95
N ALA A 260 7.67 18.19 -0.04
CA ALA A 260 8.16 18.24 -1.41
C ALA A 260 9.41 19.14 -1.43
N LYS A 261 10.58 18.58 -1.78
CA LYS A 261 11.76 19.41 -1.98
C LYS A 261 11.45 20.37 -3.11
N ALA A 262 11.48 21.66 -2.83
CA ALA A 262 11.45 22.69 -3.89
C ALA A 262 12.55 22.36 -4.89
N LYS A 263 12.17 22.14 -6.15
CA LYS A 263 13.10 21.88 -7.25
C LYS A 263 13.80 23.17 -7.63
#